data_c0b87352c316393f6c484ffd0edd3f03
#
_entry.id   c0b87352c316393f6c484ffd0edd3f03
#
_cell.length_a   1.000
_cell.length_b   1.000
_cell.length_c   1.000
_cell.angle_alpha   90.00
_cell.angle_beta   90.00
_cell.angle_gamma   90.00
#
_symmetry.space_group_name_H-M   'P 1'
#
loop_
_entity.id
_entity.type
_entity.pdbx_description
1 polymer ?
#
loop_
_entity_poly.entity_id
_entity_poly.type
_entity_poly.pdbx_seq_one_letter_code
_entity_poly.pdbx_strand_id
1 'polypeptide(L)'
;MKRSVAETDVPGGWCEREVIVGDRAFRLISPTNPDSLLEELENPSDNAAAHFVDPYWAKIWPAAPFLAEALLRSELAPGPRVLELGCGSGLVGIAALASGLEVTFSDYVPLAVQLAIENATSQRFPG
;
A
#
# COMPACT_ATOMS: atom_id res chain seq x y z
N MET A 1 1.45 1.29 22.64
CA MET A 1 0.77 1.92 21.49
C MET A 1 1.73 1.94 20.31
N LYS A 2 1.33 1.37 19.19
CA LYS A 2 2.17 1.40 17.98
C LYS A 2 2.14 2.79 17.36
N ARG A 3 3.31 3.25 16.93
CA ARG A 3 3.39 4.50 16.17
C ARG A 3 2.75 4.32 14.80
N SER A 4 2.09 5.37 14.30
CA SER A 4 1.64 5.42 12.92
C SER A 4 2.85 5.38 11.97
N VAL A 5 2.68 4.80 10.79
CA VAL A 5 3.73 4.82 9.77
C VAL A 5 4.14 6.25 9.42
N ALA A 6 3.20 7.20 9.45
CA ALA A 6 3.49 8.61 9.16
C ALA A 6 4.45 9.25 10.14
N GLU A 7 4.68 8.64 11.31
CA GLU A 7 5.68 9.08 12.27
C GLU A 7 7.09 8.59 11.92
N THR A 8 7.21 7.66 10.98
CA THR A 8 8.50 7.21 10.46
C THR A 8 9.05 8.28 9.54
N ASP A 9 10.31 8.65 9.75
CA ASP A 9 10.94 9.68 8.95
C ASP A 9 11.32 9.11 7.58
N VAL A 10 10.69 9.64 6.53
CA VAL A 10 11.03 9.30 5.14
C VAL A 10 11.39 10.57 4.38
N PRO A 11 12.36 10.50 3.46
CA PRO A 11 12.70 11.65 2.62
C PRO A 11 11.47 12.17 1.86
N GLY A 12 11.18 13.46 1.98
CA GLY A 12 9.99 14.07 1.37
C GLY A 12 8.72 13.93 2.16
N GLY A 13 8.71 13.15 3.26
CA GLY A 13 7.55 12.96 4.10
C GLY A 13 6.48 12.08 3.47
N TRP A 14 5.30 12.12 4.07
CA TRP A 14 4.14 11.32 3.68
C TRP A 14 3.04 12.21 3.13
N CYS A 15 2.22 11.65 2.26
CA CYS A 15 1.03 12.34 1.76
C CYS A 15 -0.12 11.36 1.63
N GLU A 16 -1.31 11.93 1.49
CA GLU A 16 -2.52 11.16 1.19
C GLU A 16 -2.78 11.25 -0.31
N ARG A 17 -3.02 10.09 -0.94
CA ARG A 17 -3.33 10.01 -2.36
C ARG A 17 -4.70 9.41 -2.56
N GLU A 18 -5.44 9.97 -3.50
CA GLU A 18 -6.66 9.34 -3.98
C GLU A 18 -6.33 8.50 -5.20
N VAL A 19 -6.68 7.22 -5.15
CA VAL A 19 -6.47 6.28 -6.25
C VAL A 19 -7.81 5.83 -6.77
N ILE A 20 -8.06 6.08 -8.05
CA ILE A 20 -9.30 5.70 -8.70
C ILE A 20 -9.13 4.28 -9.24
N VAL A 21 -10.05 3.41 -8.86
CA VAL A 21 -10.09 2.02 -9.31
C VAL A 21 -11.50 1.74 -9.82
N GLY A 22 -11.66 1.71 -11.15
CA GLY A 22 -12.98 1.64 -11.75
C GLY A 22 -13.81 2.87 -11.41
N ASP A 23 -14.94 2.67 -10.76
CA ASP A 23 -15.83 3.75 -10.31
C ASP A 23 -15.65 4.08 -8.83
N ARG A 24 -14.63 3.53 -8.18
CA ARG A 24 -14.37 3.75 -6.76
C ARG A 24 -13.09 4.53 -6.54
N ALA A 25 -13.04 5.25 -5.44
CA ALA A 25 -11.85 5.97 -5.01
C ALA A 25 -11.39 5.43 -3.66
N PHE A 26 -10.11 5.15 -3.56
CA PHE A 26 -9.48 4.74 -2.30
C PHE A 26 -8.47 5.81 -1.89
N ARG A 27 -8.40 6.09 -0.60
CA ARG A 27 -7.41 7.03 -0.06
C ARG A 27 -6.30 6.26 0.62
N LEU A 28 -5.08 6.50 0.17
CA LEU A 28 -3.91 5.81 0.69
C LEU A 28 -2.89 6.83 1.17
N ILE A 29 -2.31 6.55 2.33
CA ILE A 29 -1.10 7.24 2.76
C ILE A 29 0.07 6.57 2.06
N SER A 30 0.98 7.36 1.53
CA SER A 30 2.20 6.87 0.90
C SER A 30 3.29 7.93 1.01
N PRO A 31 4.57 7.56 0.82
CA PRO A 31 5.62 8.57 0.71
C PRO A 31 5.28 9.58 -0.38
N THR A 32 5.56 10.84 -0.10
CA THR A 32 5.26 11.94 -1.03
C THR A 32 6.05 11.79 -2.32
N ASN A 33 7.29 11.33 -2.21
CA ASN A 33 8.20 11.27 -3.34
C ASN A 33 8.84 9.88 -3.44
N PRO A 34 8.06 8.87 -3.89
CA PRO A 34 8.58 7.50 -3.95
C PRO A 34 9.73 7.34 -4.95
N ASP A 35 9.74 8.12 -6.02
CA ASP A 35 10.78 8.01 -7.02
C ASP A 35 12.15 8.43 -6.46
N SER A 36 12.19 9.37 -5.53
CA SER A 36 13.46 9.76 -4.90
C SER A 36 14.02 8.64 -4.02
N LEU A 37 13.16 7.83 -3.42
CA LEU A 37 13.60 6.65 -2.66
C LEU A 37 14.20 5.59 -3.59
N LEU A 38 13.63 5.42 -4.78
CA LEU A 38 14.15 4.50 -5.78
C LEU A 38 15.47 5.00 -6.37
N GLU A 39 15.61 6.32 -6.58
CA GLU A 39 16.85 6.91 -7.05
C GLU A 39 18.00 6.70 -6.06
N GLU A 40 17.72 6.67 -4.76
CA GLU A 40 18.73 6.39 -3.74
C GLU A 40 19.31 4.98 -3.85
N LEU A 41 18.58 4.03 -4.42
CA LEU A 41 19.14 2.70 -4.71
C LEU A 41 20.19 2.76 -5.81
N GLU A 42 19.99 3.60 -6.81
CA GLU A 42 20.90 3.70 -7.95
C GLU A 42 22.12 4.59 -7.62
N ASN A 43 21.90 5.60 -6.82
CA ASN A 43 22.94 6.56 -6.41
C ASN A 43 22.87 6.79 -4.89
N PRO A 44 23.33 5.81 -4.08
CA PRO A 44 23.20 5.92 -2.64
C PRO A 44 24.01 7.09 -2.09
N SER A 45 23.32 7.97 -1.36
CA SER A 45 23.98 8.97 -0.52
C SER A 45 24.25 8.36 0.85
N ASP A 46 25.20 8.94 1.60
CA ASP A 46 25.72 8.34 2.82
C ASP A 46 24.68 8.12 3.93
N ASN A 47 23.50 8.72 3.85
CA ASN A 47 22.57 8.74 4.97
C ASN A 47 21.17 8.16 4.71
N ALA A 48 20.72 8.05 3.47
CA ALA A 48 19.31 7.73 3.20
C ALA A 48 19.07 6.25 2.91
N ALA A 49 19.99 5.58 2.23
CA ALA A 49 19.80 4.23 1.74
C ALA A 49 19.78 3.17 2.86
N ALA A 50 20.43 3.47 4.00
CA ALA A 50 20.55 2.51 5.09
C ALA A 50 19.20 2.18 5.76
N HIS A 51 18.22 3.09 5.65
CA HIS A 51 16.92 2.95 6.30
C HIS A 51 15.83 2.42 5.39
N PHE A 52 16.05 2.40 4.09
CA PHE A 52 15.02 2.05 3.11
C PHE A 52 15.54 1.05 2.07
N VAL A 53 16.06 -0.07 2.58
CA VAL A 53 16.41 -1.21 1.74
C VAL A 53 15.13 -1.65 1.04
N ASP A 54 15.18 -1.82 -0.29
CA ASP A 54 14.03 -2.17 -1.12
C ASP A 54 12.85 -1.21 -1.00
N PRO A 55 12.97 0.05 -1.46
CA PRO A 55 11.88 1.02 -1.38
C PRO A 55 10.78 0.83 -2.43
N TYR A 56 10.71 -0.31 -3.07
CA TYR A 56 9.68 -0.62 -4.07
C TYR A 56 8.26 -0.54 -3.50
N TRP A 57 8.11 -0.80 -2.21
CA TRP A 57 6.83 -0.69 -1.51
C TRP A 57 6.26 0.72 -1.50
N ALA A 58 7.12 1.74 -1.67
CA ALA A 58 6.73 3.14 -1.54
C ALA A 58 5.93 3.64 -2.74
N LYS A 59 6.04 2.97 -3.88
CA LYS A 59 5.39 3.38 -5.12
C LYS A 59 4.17 2.50 -5.38
N ILE A 60 3.09 3.13 -5.85
CA ILE A 60 1.93 2.39 -6.34
C ILE A 60 2.21 2.03 -7.80
N TRP A 61 2.56 0.76 -8.04
CA TRP A 61 2.91 0.30 -9.38
C TRP A 61 1.66 0.16 -10.26
N PRO A 62 1.78 0.38 -11.57
CA PRO A 62 0.61 0.38 -12.46
C PRO A 62 -0.21 -0.91 -12.44
N ALA A 63 0.39 -2.05 -12.13
CA ALA A 63 -0.33 -3.32 -12.06
C ALA A 63 -1.34 -3.34 -10.90
N ALA A 64 -1.11 -2.58 -9.83
CA ALA A 64 -1.96 -2.62 -8.65
C ALA A 64 -3.39 -2.13 -8.93
N PRO A 65 -3.60 -0.96 -9.56
CA PRO A 65 -4.97 -0.54 -9.91
C PRO A 65 -5.69 -1.52 -10.84
N PHE A 66 -4.98 -2.13 -11.78
CA PHE A 66 -5.58 -3.13 -12.67
C PHE A 66 -6.04 -4.36 -11.92
N LEU A 67 -5.21 -4.89 -11.03
CA LEU A 67 -5.56 -6.05 -10.24
C LEU A 67 -6.68 -5.72 -9.24
N ALA A 68 -6.62 -4.54 -8.63
CA ALA A 68 -7.67 -4.07 -7.73
C ALA A 68 -9.02 -4.00 -8.46
N GLU A 69 -9.04 -3.45 -9.66
CA GLU A 69 -10.27 -3.38 -10.46
C GLU A 69 -10.79 -4.77 -10.80
N ALA A 70 -9.91 -5.69 -11.16
CA ALA A 70 -10.30 -7.07 -11.45
C ALA A 70 -10.96 -7.73 -10.23
N LEU A 71 -10.41 -7.46 -9.03
CA LEU A 71 -11.00 -7.98 -7.80
C LEU A 71 -12.38 -7.38 -7.53
N LEU A 72 -12.54 -6.07 -7.74
CA LEU A 72 -13.84 -5.41 -7.54
C LEU A 72 -14.90 -5.93 -8.49
N ARG A 73 -14.50 -6.34 -9.69
CA ARG A 73 -15.42 -6.91 -10.69
C ARG A 73 -15.63 -8.41 -10.53
N SER A 74 -14.80 -9.07 -9.73
CA SER A 74 -14.90 -10.52 -9.57
C SER A 74 -16.15 -10.88 -8.79
N GLU A 75 -16.73 -12.05 -9.13
CA GLU A 75 -17.88 -12.60 -8.44
C GLU A 75 -17.46 -13.63 -7.40
N LEU A 76 -16.36 -13.35 -6.71
CA LEU A 76 -15.92 -14.22 -5.62
C LEU A 76 -16.95 -14.19 -4.51
N ALA A 77 -17.34 -15.35 -4.05
CA ALA A 77 -18.31 -15.45 -2.97
C ALA A 77 -17.76 -14.80 -1.70
N PRO A 78 -18.60 -14.12 -0.90
CA PRO A 78 -18.16 -13.55 0.37
C PRO A 78 -17.54 -14.63 1.25
N GLY A 79 -16.43 -14.30 1.89
CA GLY A 79 -15.81 -15.17 2.87
C GLY A 79 -14.49 -15.82 2.50
N PRO A 80 -14.09 -15.96 1.22
CA PRO A 80 -12.76 -16.48 0.94
C PRO A 80 -11.67 -15.65 1.61
N ARG A 81 -10.66 -16.35 2.10
CA ARG A 81 -9.47 -15.68 2.67
C ARG A 81 -8.44 -15.46 1.57
N VAL A 82 -7.87 -14.28 1.57
CA VAL A 82 -6.90 -13.84 0.56
C VAL A 82 -5.61 -13.48 1.24
N LEU A 83 -4.52 -13.92 0.67
CA LEU A 83 -3.18 -13.49 1.07
C LEU A 83 -2.62 -12.62 -0.05
N GLU A 84 -2.32 -11.36 0.27
CA GLU A 84 -1.62 -10.48 -0.67
C GLU A 84 -0.13 -10.55 -0.42
N LEU A 85 0.62 -11.03 -1.41
CA LEU A 85 2.08 -11.07 -1.37
C LEU A 85 2.62 -9.78 -1.96
N GLY A 86 3.63 -9.20 -1.30
CA GLY A 86 4.21 -7.94 -1.77
C GLY A 86 3.19 -6.80 -1.74
N CYS A 87 2.51 -6.62 -0.62
CA CYS A 87 1.34 -5.74 -0.53
C CYS A 87 1.66 -4.24 -0.70
N GLY A 88 2.89 -3.80 -0.43
CA GLY A 88 3.22 -2.38 -0.49
C GLY A 88 2.26 -1.54 0.34
N SER A 89 1.66 -0.52 -0.27
CA SER A 89 0.70 0.36 0.41
C SER A 89 -0.68 -0.29 0.62
N GLY A 90 -0.92 -1.46 0.05
CA GLY A 90 -2.11 -2.25 0.35
C GLY A 90 -3.29 -2.09 -0.60
N LEU A 91 -3.14 -1.41 -1.73
CA LEU A 91 -4.27 -1.10 -2.62
C LEU A 91 -5.07 -2.34 -3.03
N VAL A 92 -4.40 -3.40 -3.46
CA VAL A 92 -5.07 -4.61 -3.95
C VAL A 92 -5.83 -5.30 -2.83
N GLY A 93 -5.19 -5.46 -1.66
CA GLY A 93 -5.87 -6.07 -0.51
C GLY A 93 -7.03 -5.21 0.00
N ILE A 94 -6.91 -3.89 -0.07
CA ILE A 94 -8.00 -2.99 0.29
C ILE A 94 -9.18 -3.18 -0.67
N ALA A 95 -8.93 -3.33 -1.98
CA ALA A 95 -9.98 -3.65 -2.94
C ALA A 95 -10.64 -5.00 -2.62
N ALA A 96 -9.84 -5.98 -2.21
CA ALA A 96 -10.37 -7.29 -1.79
C ALA A 96 -11.26 -7.16 -0.55
N LEU A 97 -10.84 -6.37 0.44
CA LEU A 97 -11.68 -6.08 1.61
C LEU A 97 -12.99 -5.41 1.21
N ALA A 98 -12.93 -4.45 0.28
CA ALA A 98 -14.13 -3.78 -0.23
C ALA A 98 -15.08 -4.75 -0.94
N SER A 99 -14.55 -5.86 -1.44
CA SER A 99 -15.34 -6.92 -2.09
C SER A 99 -15.88 -7.97 -1.11
N GLY A 100 -15.63 -7.79 0.19
CA GLY A 100 -16.13 -8.71 1.21
C GLY A 100 -15.20 -9.89 1.51
N LEU A 101 -13.96 -9.83 1.04
CA LEU A 101 -12.99 -10.88 1.30
C LEU A 101 -12.22 -10.60 2.59
N GLU A 102 -11.67 -11.64 3.19
CA GLU A 102 -10.81 -11.55 4.35
C GLU A 102 -9.36 -11.52 3.88
N VAL A 103 -8.57 -10.53 4.31
CA VAL A 103 -7.26 -10.28 3.73
C VAL A 103 -6.16 -10.35 4.78
N THR A 104 -5.09 -11.05 4.44
CA THR A 104 -3.81 -10.98 5.15
C THR A 104 -2.80 -10.29 4.25
N PHE A 105 -2.19 -9.22 4.76
CA PHE A 105 -1.13 -8.52 4.04
C PHE A 105 0.23 -9.14 4.34
N SER A 106 1.04 -9.27 3.31
CA SER A 106 2.40 -9.78 3.44
C SER A 106 3.35 -8.97 2.56
N ASP A 107 4.52 -8.66 3.10
CA ASP A 107 5.56 -7.96 2.36
C ASP A 107 6.90 -8.29 3.00
N TYR A 108 7.94 -8.21 2.21
CA TYR A 108 9.30 -8.38 2.71
C TYR A 108 9.68 -7.27 3.70
N VAL A 109 9.13 -6.07 3.50
CA VAL A 109 9.44 -4.90 4.32
C VAL A 109 8.38 -4.73 5.41
N PRO A 110 8.74 -4.82 6.70
CA PRO A 110 7.76 -4.68 7.79
C PRO A 110 7.00 -3.36 7.76
N LEU A 111 7.65 -2.28 7.40
CA LEU A 111 7.01 -0.95 7.29
C LEU A 111 5.88 -0.96 6.25
N ALA A 112 6.07 -1.71 5.15
CA ALA A 112 5.04 -1.83 4.13
C ALA A 112 3.80 -2.55 4.67
N VAL A 113 3.99 -3.62 5.42
CA VAL A 113 2.86 -4.34 6.05
C VAL A 113 2.10 -3.41 6.99
N GLN A 114 2.82 -2.66 7.82
CA GLN A 114 2.19 -1.70 8.73
C GLN A 114 1.42 -0.64 7.95
N LEU A 115 1.99 -0.12 6.87
CA LEU A 115 1.35 0.86 6.01
C LEU A 115 0.06 0.30 5.39
N ALA A 116 0.11 -0.92 4.86
CA ALA A 116 -1.06 -1.57 4.26
C ALA A 116 -2.18 -1.72 5.29
N ILE A 117 -1.85 -2.16 6.51
CA ILE A 117 -2.83 -2.32 7.58
C ILE A 117 -3.43 -0.98 7.97
N GLU A 118 -2.62 0.06 8.12
CA GLU A 118 -3.13 1.39 8.48
C GLU A 118 -4.00 1.95 7.36
N ASN A 119 -3.60 1.79 6.09
CA ASN A 119 -4.41 2.22 4.97
C ASN A 119 -5.75 1.47 4.92
N ALA A 120 -5.73 0.16 5.15
CA ALA A 120 -6.96 -0.64 5.20
C ALA A 120 -7.88 -0.18 6.33
N THR A 121 -7.31 0.05 7.51
CA THR A 121 -8.08 0.45 8.70
C THR A 121 -8.72 1.82 8.51
N SER A 122 -8.07 2.72 7.77
CA SER A 122 -8.58 4.07 7.56
C SER A 122 -9.69 4.15 6.51
N GLN A 123 -9.90 3.09 5.71
CA GLN A 123 -10.98 3.09 4.74
C GLN A 123 -12.33 3.01 5.42
N ARG A 124 -13.31 3.70 4.81
CA ARG A 124 -14.70 3.59 5.24
C ARG A 124 -15.44 2.83 4.17
N PHE A 125 -15.71 1.56 4.44
CA PHE A 125 -16.52 0.76 3.54
C PHE A 125 -17.98 0.92 3.90
N PRO A 126 -18.88 1.00 2.89
CA PRO A 126 -20.31 0.96 3.18
C PRO A 126 -20.63 -0.35 3.90
N GLY A 127 -21.21 -0.24 5.06
CA GLY A 127 -21.46 -1.36 5.98
C GLY A 127 -22.42 -2.40 5.47
#